data_aa5f4ffab1171a1c0b670bb869619eb0
#
_entry.id   aa5f4ffab1171a1c0b670bb869619eb0
#
_cell.length_a   1.000
_cell.length_b   1.000
_cell.length_c   1.000
_cell.angle_alpha   90.00
_cell.angle_beta   90.00
_cell.angle_gamma   90.00
#
_symmetry.space_group_name_H-M   'P 1'
#
loop_
_entity.id
_entity.type
_entity.pdbx_description
1 polymer ?
#
loop_
_entity_poly.entity_id
_entity_poly.type
_entity_poly.pdbx_seq_one_letter_code
_entity_poly.pdbx_strand_id
1 'polypeptide(L)' 'MKYALAVDIGGTFTDVVLICSDGKGWTDKTLTTHHNLLEGFFRAADSALNQAGITLADVNDVIVHAT' A
#
# COMPACT_ATOMS: atom_id res chain seq x y z
N MET A 1 -17.04 -0.92 -7.00
CA MET A 1 -16.50 -0.39 -5.75
C MET A 1 -15.24 0.41 -6.02
N LYS A 2 -14.95 1.37 -5.15
CA LYS A 2 -13.74 2.19 -5.27
C LYS A 2 -12.72 1.77 -4.21
N TYR A 3 -11.45 1.80 -4.60
CA TYR A 3 -10.34 1.47 -3.72
C TYR A 3 -9.36 2.64 -3.66
N ALA A 4 -8.86 2.92 -2.47
CA ALA A 4 -7.80 3.90 -2.24
C ALA A 4 -6.63 3.21 -1.54
N LEU A 5 -5.43 3.46 -2.03
CA LEU A 5 -4.20 2.94 -1.47
C LEU A 5 -3.39 4.09 -0.88
N ALA A 6 -3.10 4.02 0.41
CA ALA A 6 -2.26 5.00 1.09
C ALA A 6 -0.97 4.32 1.54
N VAL A 7 0.15 4.97 1.27
CA VAL A 7 1.48 4.46 1.61
C VAL A 7 2.25 5.51 2.39
N ASP A 8 2.81 5.12 3.51
CA ASP A 8 3.69 5.97 4.31
C ASP A 8 5.07 5.33 4.37
N ILE A 9 6.04 5.97 3.73
CA ILE A 9 7.42 5.50 3.68
C ILE A 9 8.20 6.20 4.79
N GLY A 10 8.41 5.49 5.89
CA GLY A 10 9.20 5.99 7.02
C GLY A 10 10.65 5.56 6.95
N GLY A 11 11.43 5.99 7.93
CA GLY A 11 12.86 5.66 8.00
C GLY A 11 13.14 4.18 8.23
N THR A 12 12.25 3.48 8.92
CA THR A 12 12.41 2.05 9.25
C THR A 12 11.39 1.18 8.55
N PHE A 13 10.12 1.58 8.56
CA PHE A 13 9.03 0.82 8.00
C PHE A 13 8.27 1.59 6.93
N THR A 14 7.80 0.86 5.93
CA THR A 14 6.83 1.34 4.95
C THR A 14 5.48 0.70 5.28
N ASP A 15 4.51 1.54 5.57
CA ASP A 15 3.16 1.12 5.94
C ASP A 15 2.21 1.35 4.77
N VAL A 16 1.32 0.38 4.53
CA VAL A 16 0.33 0.44 3.46
C VAL A 16 -1.06 0.21 4.04
N VAL A 17 -2.01 1.03 3.61
CA VAL A 17 -3.42 0.86 3.92
C VAL A 17 -4.21 0.86 2.62
N LEU A 18 -4.98 -0.18 2.39
CA LEU A 18 -5.91 -0.28 1.28
C LEU A 18 -7.32 -0.18 1.83
N ILE A 19 -8.11 0.76 1.31
CA ILE A 19 -9.47 1.01 1.78
C ILE A 19 -10.44 0.83 0.62
N CYS A 20 -11.53 0.12 0.88
CA CYS A 20 -12.64 -0.05 -0.05
C CYS A 20 -13.82 0.82 0.35
N SER A 21 -14.57 1.31 -0.63
CA SER A 21 -15.75 2.15 -0.40
C SER A 21 -16.87 1.46 0.38
N ASP A 22 -16.82 0.13 0.50
CA ASP A 22 -17.77 -0.64 1.32
C ASP A 22 -17.41 -0.65 2.81
N GLY A 23 -16.33 0.00 3.20
CA GLY A 23 -15.86 0.08 4.58
C GLY A 23 -14.80 -0.94 4.96
N LYS A 24 -14.44 -1.87 4.07
CA LYS A 24 -13.37 -2.82 4.33
C LYS A 24 -12.01 -2.17 4.16
N GLY A 25 -11.04 -2.67 4.91
CA GLY A 25 -9.66 -2.19 4.84
C GLY A 25 -8.66 -3.31 5.06
N TRP A 26 -7.49 -3.14 4.47
CA TRP A 26 -6.36 -4.07 4.61
C TRP A 26 -5.11 -3.27 4.86
N THR A 27 -4.26 -3.77 5.73
CA THR A 27 -3.01 -3.11 6.06
C THR A 27 -1.84 -4.07 5.90
N ASP A 28 -0.69 -3.52 5.58
CA ASP A 28 0.56 -4.27 5.59
C ASP A 28 1.71 -3.34 5.94
N LYS A 29 2.81 -3.94 6.34
CA LYS A 29 4.00 -3.23 6.77
C LYS A 29 5.22 -4.02 6.33
N THR A 30 6.23 -3.33 5.80
CA THR A 30 7.50 -3.94 5.45
C THR A 30 8.65 -3.01 5.87
N LEU A 31 9.84 -3.56 5.97
CA LEU A 31 11.03 -2.74 6.20
C LEU A 31 11.27 -1.84 4.99
N THR A 32 11.59 -0.58 5.26
CA THR A 32 11.91 0.36 4.19
C THR A 32 13.20 -0.07 3.49
N THR A 33 13.13 -0.17 2.16
CA THR A 33 14.26 -0.55 1.32
C THR A 33 14.99 0.71 0.86
N HIS A 34 16.01 1.15 1.62
CA HIS A 34 16.68 2.42 1.37
C HIS A 34 17.45 2.47 0.05
N HIS A 35 17.94 1.31 -0.42
CA HIS A 35 18.61 1.23 -1.70
C HIS A 35 17.67 1.41 -2.90
N ASN A 36 16.39 1.12 -2.69
CA ASN A 36 15.34 1.29 -3.70
C ASN A 36 13.99 1.38 -2.99
N LEU A 37 13.50 2.59 -2.75
CA LEU A 37 12.27 2.82 -2.00
C LEU A 37 11.05 2.17 -2.66
N LEU A 38 11.04 2.06 -3.99
CA LEU A 38 9.93 1.44 -4.71
C LEU A 38 9.81 -0.06 -4.45
N GLU A 39 10.92 -0.75 -4.16
CA GLU A 39 10.90 -2.18 -3.87
C GLU A 39 10.03 -2.48 -2.65
N GLY A 40 10.28 -1.80 -1.54
CA GLY A 40 9.47 -1.96 -0.32
C GLY A 40 8.03 -1.52 -0.53
N PHE A 41 7.83 -0.41 -1.25
CA PHE A 41 6.49 0.06 -1.59
C PHE A 41 5.70 -1.00 -2.35
N PHE A 42 6.24 -1.54 -3.44
CA PHE A 42 5.54 -2.55 -4.23
C PHE A 42 5.32 -3.84 -3.46
N ARG A 43 6.27 -4.25 -2.62
CA ARG A 43 6.12 -5.45 -1.79
C ARG A 43 4.94 -5.34 -0.84
N ALA A 44 4.85 -4.22 -0.11
CA ALA A 44 3.75 -3.98 0.82
C ALA A 44 2.42 -3.78 0.09
N ALA A 45 2.43 -3.03 -1.02
CA ALA A 45 1.23 -2.80 -1.82
C ALA A 45 0.69 -4.11 -2.41
N ASP A 46 1.56 -4.95 -2.98
CA ASP A 46 1.15 -6.23 -3.55
C ASP A 46 0.54 -7.13 -2.48
N SER A 47 1.10 -7.15 -1.28
CA SER A 47 0.57 -7.95 -0.18
C SER A 47 -0.86 -7.49 0.18
N ALA A 48 -1.09 -6.19 0.33
CA ALA A 48 -2.41 -5.66 0.64
C ALA A 48 -3.41 -5.95 -0.49
N LEU A 49 -3.00 -5.77 -1.74
CA LEU A 49 -3.84 -6.05 -2.91
C LEU A 49 -4.22 -7.52 -2.97
N ASN A 50 -3.27 -8.42 -2.72
CA ASN A 50 -3.53 -9.86 -2.70
C ASN A 50 -4.51 -10.25 -1.60
N GLN A 51 -4.42 -9.64 -0.42
CA GLN A 51 -5.36 -9.88 0.67
C GLN A 51 -6.79 -9.48 0.27
N ALA A 52 -6.93 -8.39 -0.48
CA ALA A 52 -8.22 -7.90 -0.95
C ALA A 52 -8.73 -8.64 -2.19
N GLY A 53 -7.88 -9.42 -2.85
CA GLY A 53 -8.24 -10.13 -4.08
C GLY A 53 -8.35 -9.24 -5.30
N ILE A 54 -7.62 -8.13 -5.33
CA ILE A 54 -7.64 -7.17 -6.44
C ILE A 54 -6.23 -6.91 -6.96
N THR A 55 -6.15 -6.17 -8.07
CA THR A 55 -4.87 -5.73 -8.64
C THR A 55 -4.76 -4.21 -8.56
N LEU A 56 -3.56 -3.69 -8.84
CA LEU A 56 -3.34 -2.25 -8.84
C LEU A 56 -4.26 -1.52 -9.86
N ALA A 57 -4.62 -2.19 -10.94
CA ALA A 57 -5.54 -1.63 -11.94
C ALA A 57 -6.92 -1.32 -11.35
N ASP A 58 -7.31 -1.97 -10.25
CA ASP A 58 -8.59 -1.75 -9.59
C ASP A 58 -8.56 -0.57 -8.62
N VAL A 59 -7.37 -0.03 -8.32
CA VAL A 59 -7.21 1.08 -7.37
C VAL A 59 -7.49 2.40 -8.07
N ASN A 60 -8.36 3.22 -7.47
CA ASN A 60 -8.78 4.49 -8.02
C ASN A 60 -7.88 5.66 -7.59
N ASP A 61 -7.41 5.63 -6.35
CA ASP A 61 -6.59 6.69 -5.79
C ASP A 61 -5.37 6.10 -5.08
N VAL A 62 -4.22 6.73 -5.29
CA VAL A 62 -2.97 6.37 -4.60
C VAL A 62 -2.42 7.62 -3.93
N ILE A 63 -2.14 7.52 -2.64
CA ILE A 63 -1.56 8.60 -1.85
C ILE A 63 -0.26 8.08 -1.26
N VAL A 64 0.83 8.78 -1.52
CA VAL A 64 2.15 8.42 -0.99
C VAL A 64 2.70 9.55 -0.15
N HIS A 65 3.11 9.23 1.06
CA HIS A 65 3.81 10.13 1.96
C HIS A 65 5.17 9.53 2.29
N ALA A 66 6.22 10.32 2.20
CA ALA A 66 7.58 9.89 2.52
C ALA A 66 8.21 10.88 3.50
N THR A 67 8.83 10.35 4.54
CA THR A 67 9.53 11.15 5.55
C THR A 67 11.03 10.90 5.54
#